data_e4ed4f0ef58006e397f91fa7052b46e0
#
_entry.id   e4ed4f0ef58006e397f91fa7052b46e0
#
_cell.length_a   1.000
_cell.length_b   1.000
_cell.length_c   1.000
_cell.angle_alpha   90.00
_cell.angle_beta   90.00
_cell.angle_gamma   90.00
#
_symmetry.space_group_name_H-M   'P 1'
#
loop_
_entity.id
_entity.type
_entity.pdbx_description
1 polymer ?
#
loop_
_entity_poly.entity_id
_entity_poly.type
_entity_poly.pdbx_seq_one_letter_code
_entity_poly.pdbx_strand_id
1 'polypeptide(L)'
;GPVICNNGPRIVTHWTQRSVIGHDAYGYIYRAAETKIPGPGKVTLTYVPENGGETVTLDVHDFKGPGVALGMHNTRASIEGFARASLSYGLNRGLPVYLSTKNTILKAYDGMFKDVFQDVYDKEFKAAFEKANLTYEHRLIDDMVACALKWKGGYVWACKNYDGDVESDIVA
;
A
#
# COMPACT_ATOMS: atom_id res chain seq x y z
N GLY A 1 -8.95 10.00 14.97
CA GLY A 1 -7.80 9.92 15.90
C GLY A 1 -8.06 8.92 17.01
N PRO A 2 -7.02 8.46 17.71
CA PRO A 2 -7.18 7.42 18.72
C PRO A 2 -8.10 7.87 19.85
N VAL A 3 -9.01 7.02 20.26
CA VAL A 3 -9.86 7.23 21.44
C VAL A 3 -9.14 6.68 22.65
N ILE A 4 -8.71 7.56 23.54
CA ILE A 4 -8.08 7.15 24.80
C ILE A 4 -9.19 6.94 25.86
N CYS A 5 -9.45 5.67 26.14
CA CYS A 5 -10.39 5.29 27.20
C CYS A 5 -9.70 5.29 28.54
N ASN A 6 -10.18 6.12 29.48
CA ASN A 6 -9.62 6.20 30.82
C ASN A 6 -9.94 4.97 31.69
N ASN A 7 -10.96 4.18 31.32
CA ASN A 7 -11.52 3.10 32.13
C ASN A 7 -11.34 1.70 31.53
N GLY A 8 -10.57 1.56 30.45
CA GLY A 8 -10.30 0.28 29.79
C GLY A 8 -8.82 -0.01 29.64
N PRO A 9 -8.39 -1.26 29.79
CA PRO A 9 -7.01 -1.61 29.50
C PRO A 9 -6.73 -1.44 27.99
N ARG A 10 -5.55 -0.92 27.66
CA ARG A 10 -5.09 -0.89 26.27
C ARG A 10 -4.94 -2.31 25.76
N ILE A 11 -5.42 -2.59 24.55
CA ILE A 11 -5.25 -3.89 23.90
C ILE A 11 -3.77 -4.19 23.67
N VAL A 12 -2.98 -3.16 23.33
CA VAL A 12 -1.52 -3.26 23.16
C VAL A 12 -0.84 -2.31 24.16
N THR A 13 -0.34 -2.88 25.24
CA THR A 13 0.21 -2.12 26.37
C THR A 13 1.60 -1.54 26.12
N HIS A 14 2.33 -2.03 25.12
CA HIS A 14 3.73 -1.66 24.85
C HIS A 14 3.92 -0.57 23.80
N TRP A 15 2.85 -0.06 23.19
CA TRP A 15 2.93 1.11 22.31
C TRP A 15 3.23 2.37 23.10
N THR A 16 4.49 2.77 23.09
CA THR A 16 4.98 3.92 23.87
C THR A 16 5.47 5.08 23.00
N GLN A 17 5.59 4.87 21.69
CA GLN A 17 6.06 5.87 20.74
C GLN A 17 5.01 6.08 19.65
N ARG A 18 4.95 7.32 19.14
CA ARG A 18 4.03 7.67 18.06
C ARG A 18 4.40 6.93 16.76
N SER A 19 3.45 6.20 16.19
CA SER A 19 3.54 5.67 14.84
C SER A 19 2.67 6.49 13.91
N VAL A 20 3.06 6.56 12.63
CA VAL A 20 2.32 7.28 11.60
C VAL A 20 2.02 6.31 10.47
N ILE A 21 0.74 6.19 10.14
CA ILE A 21 0.27 5.40 9.01
C ILE A 21 -0.12 6.36 7.90
N GLY A 22 0.53 6.22 6.75
CA GLY A 22 0.19 6.92 5.51
C GLY A 22 -0.35 5.94 4.48
N HIS A 23 -1.35 6.34 3.71
CA HIS A 23 -1.87 5.52 2.63
C HIS A 23 -1.98 6.29 1.32
N ASP A 24 -1.81 5.57 0.20
CA ASP A 24 -1.98 6.12 -1.14
C ASP A 24 -3.46 6.11 -1.52
N ALA A 25 -4.03 7.29 -1.73
CA ALA A 25 -5.44 7.48 -2.06
C ALA A 25 -5.72 7.55 -3.58
N TYR A 26 -4.68 7.46 -4.43
CA TYR A 26 -4.85 7.62 -5.87
C TYR A 26 -5.27 6.31 -6.55
N GLY A 27 -6.27 6.39 -7.45
CA GLY A 27 -6.56 5.39 -8.48
C GLY A 27 -7.06 4.01 -7.99
N TYR A 28 -6.85 3.69 -6.77
CA TYR A 28 -7.06 2.37 -6.18
C TYR A 28 -8.56 2.03 -6.06
N ILE A 29 -9.16 2.17 -4.90
CA ILE A 29 -10.60 1.86 -4.70
C ILE A 29 -11.47 2.98 -5.27
N TYR A 30 -11.08 4.23 -5.08
CA TYR A 30 -11.90 5.40 -5.43
C TYR A 30 -12.11 5.60 -6.93
N ARG A 31 -11.27 5.00 -7.76
CA ARG A 31 -11.38 5.03 -9.23
C ARG A 31 -11.43 3.64 -9.84
N ALA A 32 -11.87 2.66 -9.07
CA ALA A 32 -12.09 1.32 -9.56
C ALA A 32 -13.30 1.26 -10.51
N ALA A 33 -13.18 0.42 -11.54
CA ALA A 33 -14.29 0.05 -12.39
C ALA A 33 -14.92 -1.22 -11.85
N GLU A 34 -16.16 -1.15 -11.37
CA GLU A 34 -16.87 -2.32 -10.85
C GLU A 34 -18.18 -2.55 -11.58
N THR A 35 -18.58 -3.79 -11.68
CA THR A 35 -19.85 -4.17 -12.31
C THR A 35 -20.43 -5.46 -11.74
N LYS A 36 -21.76 -5.55 -11.79
CA LYS A 36 -22.46 -6.81 -11.54
C LYS A 36 -22.53 -7.63 -12.82
N ILE A 37 -22.27 -8.91 -12.71
CA ILE A 37 -22.37 -9.88 -13.78
C ILE A 37 -23.73 -10.59 -13.63
N PRO A 38 -24.66 -10.43 -14.59
CA PRO A 38 -26.03 -10.93 -14.43
C PRO A 38 -26.19 -12.44 -14.66
N GLY A 39 -25.24 -13.07 -15.34
CA GLY A 39 -25.32 -14.49 -15.71
C GLY A 39 -24.05 -14.99 -16.36
N PRO A 40 -24.10 -16.16 -17.03
CA PRO A 40 -22.93 -16.75 -17.68
C PRO A 40 -22.30 -15.83 -18.71
N GLY A 41 -20.98 -15.79 -18.75
CA GLY A 41 -20.21 -14.99 -19.68
C GLY A 41 -18.77 -14.77 -19.21
N LYS A 42 -17.92 -14.30 -20.11
CA LYS A 42 -16.50 -14.08 -19.86
C LYS A 42 -16.21 -12.61 -19.55
N VAL A 43 -15.45 -12.35 -18.50
CA VAL A 43 -14.90 -11.04 -18.18
C VAL A 43 -13.41 -11.03 -18.54
N THR A 44 -12.99 -10.01 -19.28
CA THR A 44 -11.59 -9.82 -19.69
C THR A 44 -11.07 -8.46 -19.25
N LEU A 45 -9.75 -8.37 -19.08
CA LEU A 45 -9.00 -7.13 -18.93
C LEU A 45 -8.22 -6.88 -20.22
N THR A 46 -8.45 -5.74 -20.88
CA THR A 46 -7.83 -5.42 -22.16
C THR A 46 -7.05 -4.11 -22.07
N TYR A 47 -5.79 -4.15 -22.50
CA TYR A 47 -4.95 -2.97 -22.70
C TYR A 47 -4.81 -2.70 -24.21
N VAL A 48 -5.21 -1.50 -24.62
CA VAL A 48 -5.11 -1.03 -26.01
C VAL A 48 -4.07 0.09 -26.08
N PRO A 49 -2.88 -0.16 -26.67
CA PRO A 49 -1.87 0.86 -26.82
C PRO A 49 -2.32 2.03 -27.70
N GLU A 50 -2.09 3.27 -27.28
CA GLU A 50 -2.43 4.47 -28.04
C GLU A 50 -1.62 4.58 -29.36
N ASN A 51 -0.39 4.08 -29.36
CA ASN A 51 0.53 4.14 -30.49
C ASN A 51 0.26 3.06 -31.59
N GLY A 52 -0.83 2.32 -31.51
CA GLY A 52 -1.16 1.26 -32.44
C GLY A 52 -0.37 -0.04 -32.25
N GLY A 53 0.29 -0.21 -31.10
CA GLY A 53 0.95 -1.45 -30.73
C GLY A 53 -0.02 -2.61 -30.49
N GLU A 54 0.52 -3.76 -30.13
CA GLU A 54 -0.26 -4.97 -29.90
C GLU A 54 -1.20 -4.82 -28.70
N THR A 55 -2.48 -5.14 -28.91
CA THR A 55 -3.50 -5.19 -27.84
C THR A 55 -3.28 -6.43 -26.98
N VAL A 56 -3.26 -6.25 -25.65
CA VAL A 56 -3.15 -7.34 -24.69
C VAL A 56 -4.48 -7.59 -24.03
N THR A 57 -4.97 -8.83 -24.08
CA THR A 57 -6.23 -9.24 -23.43
C THR A 57 -5.95 -10.39 -22.48
N LEU A 58 -6.38 -10.24 -21.23
CA LEU A 58 -6.28 -11.25 -20.19
C LEU A 58 -7.67 -11.68 -19.75
N ASP A 59 -7.88 -12.99 -19.61
CA ASP A 59 -9.10 -13.53 -19.05
C ASP A 59 -9.11 -13.31 -17.53
N VAL A 60 -10.14 -12.63 -17.04
CA VAL A 60 -10.37 -12.48 -15.59
C VAL A 60 -11.10 -13.71 -15.07
N HIS A 61 -12.27 -14.02 -15.65
CA HIS A 61 -13.05 -15.19 -15.27
C HIS A 61 -14.12 -15.54 -16.33
N ASP A 62 -14.41 -16.82 -16.47
CA ASP A 62 -15.52 -17.34 -17.25
C ASP A 62 -16.67 -17.72 -16.29
N PHE A 63 -17.61 -16.78 -16.11
CA PHE A 63 -18.73 -16.93 -15.20
C PHE A 63 -19.73 -17.96 -15.69
N LYS A 64 -20.16 -18.84 -14.80
CA LYS A 64 -21.23 -19.83 -15.05
C LYS A 64 -22.57 -19.41 -14.47
N GLY A 65 -22.61 -18.29 -13.76
CA GLY A 65 -23.79 -17.70 -13.14
C GLY A 65 -23.50 -16.26 -12.71
N PRO A 66 -24.42 -15.63 -11.94
CA PRO A 66 -24.22 -14.26 -11.48
C PRO A 66 -22.98 -14.07 -10.62
N GLY A 67 -22.40 -12.88 -10.67
CA GLY A 67 -21.24 -12.52 -9.87
C GLY A 67 -20.93 -11.04 -9.92
N VAL A 68 -19.70 -10.70 -9.57
CA VAL A 68 -19.18 -9.32 -9.60
C VAL A 68 -17.79 -9.31 -10.18
N ALA A 69 -17.39 -8.19 -10.79
CA ALA A 69 -16.04 -7.97 -11.27
C ALA A 69 -15.57 -6.56 -10.92
N LEU A 70 -14.27 -6.42 -10.67
CA LEU A 70 -13.61 -5.19 -10.28
C LEU A 70 -12.29 -5.04 -11.04
N GLY A 71 -12.07 -3.88 -11.64
CA GLY A 71 -10.78 -3.45 -12.20
C GLY A 71 -10.22 -2.28 -11.41
N MET A 72 -8.94 -2.34 -11.07
CA MET A 72 -8.23 -1.27 -10.36
C MET A 72 -6.95 -0.91 -11.13
N HIS A 73 -6.46 0.30 -10.92
CA HIS A 73 -5.21 0.75 -11.51
C HIS A 73 -4.42 1.65 -10.55
N ASN A 74 -3.13 1.77 -10.80
CA ASN A 74 -2.30 2.82 -10.26
C ASN A 74 -1.29 3.24 -11.33
N THR A 75 -0.65 4.38 -11.13
CA THR A 75 0.37 4.90 -12.05
C THR A 75 1.72 5.00 -11.36
N ARG A 76 2.79 4.82 -12.13
CA ARG A 76 4.15 5.00 -11.60
C ARG A 76 4.34 6.38 -10.98
N ALA A 77 3.86 7.44 -11.63
CA ALA A 77 3.99 8.81 -11.13
C ALA A 77 3.32 9.01 -9.77
N SER A 78 2.13 8.42 -9.58
CA SER A 78 1.43 8.48 -8.29
C SER A 78 2.20 7.73 -7.20
N ILE A 79 2.71 6.55 -7.50
CA ILE A 79 3.51 5.75 -6.56
C ILE A 79 4.80 6.49 -6.18
N GLU A 80 5.49 7.11 -7.14
CA GLU A 80 6.67 7.94 -6.88
C GLU A 80 6.35 9.12 -5.94
N GLY A 81 5.24 9.80 -6.16
CA GLY A 81 4.77 10.88 -5.29
C GLY A 81 4.51 10.40 -3.87
N PHE A 82 3.86 9.26 -3.72
CA PHE A 82 3.60 8.65 -2.43
C PHE A 82 4.90 8.20 -1.74
N ALA A 83 5.85 7.64 -2.49
CA ALA A 83 7.17 7.26 -1.97
C ALA A 83 7.94 8.49 -1.45
N ARG A 84 8.00 9.57 -2.23
CA ARG A 84 8.66 10.81 -1.80
C ARG A 84 8.01 11.41 -0.56
N ALA A 85 6.69 11.45 -0.51
CA ALA A 85 5.96 11.96 0.65
C ALA A 85 6.25 11.14 1.91
N SER A 86 6.20 9.81 1.82
CA SER A 86 6.45 8.91 2.95
C SER A 86 7.89 8.99 3.45
N LEU A 87 8.85 8.94 2.54
CA LEU A 87 10.28 9.00 2.88
C LEU A 87 10.69 10.37 3.42
N SER A 88 10.20 11.47 2.82
CA SER A 88 10.43 12.82 3.34
C SER A 88 9.85 13.02 4.73
N TYR A 89 8.65 12.51 4.96
CA TYR A 89 8.02 12.59 6.27
C TYR A 89 8.84 11.87 7.34
N GLY A 90 9.28 10.64 7.05
CA GLY A 90 10.14 9.86 7.96
C GLY A 90 11.47 10.57 8.25
N LEU A 91 12.14 11.07 7.21
CA LEU A 91 13.39 11.80 7.34
C LEU A 91 13.24 13.06 8.20
N ASN A 92 12.20 13.88 7.94
CA ASN A 92 11.95 15.12 8.68
C ASN A 92 11.57 14.87 10.15
N ARG A 93 11.00 13.74 10.46
CA ARG A 93 10.60 13.37 11.83
C ARG A 93 11.62 12.48 12.54
N GLY A 94 12.68 12.08 11.86
CA GLY A 94 13.68 11.16 12.43
C GLY A 94 13.12 9.76 12.68
N LEU A 95 12.23 9.28 11.80
CA LEU A 95 11.55 7.99 11.91
C LEU A 95 11.92 7.08 10.75
N PRO A 96 12.19 5.79 11.00
CA PRO A 96 12.33 4.81 9.93
C PRO A 96 11.00 4.64 9.18
N VAL A 97 11.09 4.24 7.92
CA VAL A 97 9.93 4.07 7.03
C VAL A 97 9.81 2.61 6.59
N TYR A 98 8.61 2.09 6.70
CA TYR A 98 8.26 0.75 6.21
C TYR A 98 7.17 0.86 5.15
N LEU A 99 7.38 0.20 4.01
CA LEU A 99 6.34 -0.03 3.02
C LEU A 99 5.81 -1.45 3.17
N SER A 100 4.51 -1.63 3.23
CA SER A 100 3.90 -2.96 3.21
C SER A 100 3.11 -3.19 1.92
N THR A 101 3.25 -4.39 1.37
CA THR A 101 2.53 -4.87 0.19
C THR A 101 2.22 -6.36 0.30
N LYS A 102 1.47 -6.88 -0.66
CA LYS A 102 1.31 -8.34 -0.85
C LYS A 102 1.83 -8.75 -2.24
N ASN A 103 3.05 -8.36 -2.55
CA ASN A 103 3.68 -8.61 -3.86
C ASN A 103 3.93 -10.09 -4.16
N THR A 104 3.86 -10.97 -3.18
CA THR A 104 3.91 -12.43 -3.38
C THR A 104 2.66 -12.95 -4.08
N ILE A 105 1.53 -12.25 -3.98
CA ILE A 105 0.25 -12.57 -4.62
C ILE A 105 0.01 -11.62 -5.79
N LEU A 106 0.01 -10.30 -5.54
CA LEU A 106 -0.16 -9.26 -6.57
C LEU A 106 1.21 -8.87 -7.16
N LYS A 107 1.81 -9.78 -7.92
CA LYS A 107 3.21 -9.68 -8.35
C LYS A 107 3.50 -8.45 -9.21
N ALA A 108 2.62 -8.10 -10.13
CA ALA A 108 2.79 -6.93 -10.99
C ALA A 108 2.35 -5.64 -10.29
N TYR A 109 1.17 -5.63 -9.71
CA TYR A 109 0.59 -4.44 -9.08
C TYR A 109 1.38 -4.00 -7.86
N ASP A 110 1.52 -4.87 -6.88
CA ASP A 110 2.26 -4.58 -5.64
C ASP A 110 3.77 -4.59 -5.86
N GLY A 111 4.25 -5.36 -6.84
CA GLY A 111 5.65 -5.35 -7.25
C GLY A 111 6.09 -3.98 -7.76
N MET A 112 5.23 -3.24 -8.46
CA MET A 112 5.51 -1.86 -8.88
C MET A 112 5.67 -0.92 -7.66
N PHE A 113 4.84 -1.03 -6.63
CA PHE A 113 5.02 -0.27 -5.39
C PHE A 113 6.39 -0.53 -4.74
N LYS A 114 6.73 -1.80 -4.59
CA LYS A 114 8.02 -2.20 -4.02
C LYS A 114 9.20 -1.66 -4.82
N ASP A 115 9.18 -1.83 -6.14
CA ASP A 115 10.28 -1.43 -7.02
C ASP A 115 10.42 0.10 -7.10
N VAL A 116 9.32 0.82 -7.19
CA VAL A 116 9.33 2.31 -7.26
C VAL A 116 9.78 2.91 -5.94
N PHE A 117 9.32 2.41 -4.80
CA PHE A 117 9.80 2.87 -3.49
C PHE A 117 11.29 2.64 -3.32
N GLN A 118 11.79 1.46 -3.71
CA GLN A 118 13.23 1.17 -3.65
C GLN A 118 14.03 2.10 -4.56
N ASP A 119 13.54 2.33 -5.77
CA ASP A 119 14.17 3.20 -6.76
C ASP A 119 14.27 4.66 -6.26
N VAL A 120 13.19 5.20 -5.72
CA VAL A 120 13.15 6.54 -5.13
C VAL A 120 14.06 6.62 -3.90
N TYR A 121 14.01 5.62 -3.03
CA TYR A 121 14.89 5.56 -1.87
C TYR A 121 16.36 5.57 -2.27
N ASP A 122 16.77 4.68 -3.15
CA ASP A 122 18.18 4.54 -3.56
C ASP A 122 18.70 5.81 -4.24
N LYS A 123 17.88 6.46 -5.07
CA LYS A 123 18.31 7.63 -5.84
C LYS A 123 18.24 8.95 -5.08
N GLU A 124 17.24 9.11 -4.21
CA GLU A 124 16.92 10.43 -3.64
C GLU A 124 17.11 10.49 -2.11
N PHE A 125 17.03 9.39 -1.38
CA PHE A 125 16.95 9.40 0.08
C PHE A 125 18.01 8.60 0.82
N LYS A 126 18.64 7.63 0.19
CA LYS A 126 19.55 6.69 0.85
C LYS A 126 20.65 7.39 1.64
N ALA A 127 21.35 8.33 1.03
CA ALA A 127 22.45 9.05 1.69
C ALA A 127 21.96 9.84 2.93
N ALA A 128 20.80 10.51 2.82
CA ALA A 128 20.22 11.27 3.92
C ALA A 128 19.74 10.35 5.06
N PHE A 129 19.14 9.21 4.75
CA PHE A 129 18.73 8.21 5.73
C PHE A 129 19.93 7.60 6.47
N GLU A 130 20.98 7.23 5.76
CA GLU A 130 22.22 6.72 6.35
C GLU A 130 22.87 7.76 7.28
N LYS A 131 22.94 9.02 6.85
CA LYS A 131 23.46 10.12 7.68
C LYS A 131 22.64 10.34 8.94
N ALA A 132 21.33 10.18 8.87
CA ALA A 132 20.40 10.31 10.01
C ALA A 132 20.28 9.02 10.85
N ASN A 133 21.00 7.97 10.49
CA ASN A 133 20.89 6.63 11.09
C ASN A 133 19.46 6.08 11.04
N LEU A 134 18.76 6.31 9.93
CA LEU A 134 17.42 5.83 9.64
C LEU A 134 17.45 4.75 8.56
N THR A 135 16.40 3.91 8.55
CA THR A 135 16.24 2.83 7.59
C THR A 135 14.93 2.94 6.82
N TYR A 136 14.94 2.43 5.59
CA TYR A 136 13.76 2.11 4.82
C TYR A 136 13.74 0.60 4.55
N GLU A 137 12.58 -0.03 4.72
CA GLU A 137 12.41 -1.45 4.50
C GLU A 137 11.02 -1.75 3.92
N HIS A 138 10.98 -2.66 2.94
CA HIS A 138 9.73 -3.27 2.47
C HIS A 138 9.45 -4.54 3.27
N ARG A 139 8.19 -4.72 3.70
CA ARG A 139 7.71 -5.95 4.35
C ARG A 139 6.40 -6.41 3.74
N LEU A 140 6.12 -7.70 3.82
CA LEU A 140 4.78 -8.20 3.52
C LEU A 140 3.78 -7.67 4.54
N ILE A 141 2.54 -7.40 4.11
CA ILE A 141 1.52 -6.78 4.97
C ILE A 141 1.24 -7.60 6.23
N ASP A 142 1.13 -8.90 6.11
CA ASP A 142 0.90 -9.81 7.22
C ASP A 142 2.05 -9.81 8.24
N ASP A 143 3.30 -9.78 7.78
CA ASP A 143 4.48 -9.64 8.62
C ASP A 143 4.52 -8.26 9.29
N MET A 144 4.21 -7.20 8.55
CA MET A 144 4.20 -5.84 9.09
C MET A 144 3.12 -5.64 10.15
N VAL A 145 1.94 -6.22 9.99
CA VAL A 145 0.89 -6.23 11.03
C VAL A 145 1.39 -6.89 12.29
N ALA A 146 2.02 -8.06 12.17
CA ALA A 146 2.60 -8.77 13.32
C ALA A 146 3.71 -7.94 14.01
N CYS A 147 4.53 -7.27 13.24
CA CYS A 147 5.56 -6.35 13.78
C CYS A 147 4.93 -5.15 14.47
N ALA A 148 3.92 -4.52 13.88
CA ALA A 148 3.23 -3.36 14.45
C ALA A 148 2.62 -3.69 15.82
N LEU A 149 2.07 -4.89 15.98
CA LEU A 149 1.51 -5.35 17.27
C LEU A 149 2.59 -5.63 18.33
N LYS A 150 3.83 -5.89 17.94
CA LYS A 150 4.95 -6.22 18.84
C LYS A 150 5.85 -5.03 19.16
N TRP A 151 6.00 -4.10 18.22
CA TRP A 151 6.91 -2.96 18.36
C TRP A 151 6.32 -1.86 19.26
N LYS A 152 7.21 -1.02 19.79
CA LYS A 152 6.84 0.11 20.66
C LYS A 152 6.27 1.31 19.90
N GLY A 153 6.26 1.28 18.59
CA GLY A 153 5.99 2.42 17.73
C GLY A 153 7.28 3.13 17.29
N GLY A 154 7.17 4.37 16.83
CA GLY A 154 8.33 5.17 16.39
C GLY A 154 8.74 4.90 14.95
N TYR A 155 7.78 4.73 14.05
CA TYR A 155 8.00 4.50 12.62
C TYR A 155 6.91 5.12 11.76
N VAL A 156 7.20 5.29 10.48
CA VAL A 156 6.22 5.60 9.43
C VAL A 156 5.88 4.30 8.69
N TRP A 157 4.61 4.01 8.62
CA TRP A 157 4.10 2.86 7.90
C TRP A 157 3.36 3.33 6.65
N ALA A 158 3.96 3.11 5.47
CA ALA A 158 3.36 3.41 4.18
C ALA A 158 2.58 2.20 3.68
N CYS A 159 1.27 2.39 3.47
CA CYS A 159 0.35 1.34 3.03
C CYS A 159 -0.29 1.71 1.70
N LYS A 160 -0.68 0.71 0.92
CA LYS A 160 -1.67 0.94 -0.14
C LYS A 160 -2.98 1.39 0.51
N ASN A 161 -3.82 2.08 -0.27
CA ASN A 161 -5.00 2.76 0.25
C ASN A 161 -5.88 1.87 1.14
N TYR A 162 -6.35 0.72 0.63
CA TYR A 162 -7.24 -0.17 1.39
C TYR A 162 -6.59 -0.73 2.66
N ASP A 163 -5.34 -1.15 2.56
CA ASP A 163 -4.57 -1.64 3.70
C ASP A 163 -4.40 -0.52 4.74
N GLY A 164 -4.13 0.71 4.32
CA GLY A 164 -3.99 1.87 5.18
C GLY A 164 -5.27 2.24 5.91
N ASP A 165 -6.42 2.16 5.27
CA ASP A 165 -7.73 2.39 5.90
C ASP A 165 -7.98 1.41 7.04
N VAL A 166 -7.72 0.12 6.82
CA VAL A 166 -7.92 -0.92 7.85
C VAL A 166 -6.88 -0.82 8.97
N GLU A 167 -5.60 -0.66 8.62
CA GLU A 167 -4.51 -0.63 9.60
C GLU A 167 -4.53 0.65 10.48
N SER A 168 -4.97 1.78 9.95
CA SER A 168 -5.14 2.99 10.74
C SER A 168 -6.19 2.84 11.83
N ASP A 169 -7.24 2.07 11.58
CA ASP A 169 -8.29 1.77 12.55
C ASP A 169 -7.80 0.77 13.62
N ILE A 170 -6.97 -0.20 13.24
CA ILE A 170 -6.41 -1.17 14.20
C ILE A 170 -5.41 -0.50 15.16
N VAL A 171 -4.60 0.44 14.66
CA VAL A 171 -3.54 1.11 15.43
C VAL A 171 -4.06 2.33 16.19
N ALA A 172 -5.23 2.86 15.83
CA ALA A 172 -5.88 3.96 16.55
C ALA A 172 -6.51 3.49 17.85
#